data_40d6b1d534bc4a222eac7bdbe9f0bfb8
#
_entry.id   40d6b1d534bc4a222eac7bdbe9f0bfb8
#
_cell.length_a   1.000
_cell.length_b   1.000
_cell.length_c   1.000
_cell.angle_alpha   90.00
_cell.angle_beta   90.00
_cell.angle_gamma   90.00
#
_symmetry.space_group_name_H-M   'P 1'
#
loop_
_entity.id
_entity.type
_entity.pdbx_description
1 polymer ?
#
loop_
_entity_poly.entity_id
_entity_poly.type
_entity_poly.pdbx_seq_one_letter_code
_entity_poly.pdbx_strand_id
1 'polypeptide(L)'
;MNKLIEMSNEIRSSKKFSRLGETYVISIIEEFLKKDKKLAKSFIEGPIKTKTYKEFLKDVKKFLHETYSVYQVREGAKKKQIYSLMKRTTNKEKLLELHEEMLHLHSSSRERKKDYETIYRNIFSVCGEPKKIFDIGCGMNAFSLPFAGIRGLEYIGCDAVEEDISLIAEYLKNVGKVLGFKGRSFLVNAFDKKFLVDISKVKSDVCFVFKMLDVFDYGVKHHKKSEEILKNINSKFLVVSFPTKTISNKKMSRPRRKWFEVMCDRLN
;
A
#
# COMPACT_ATOMS: atom_id res chain seq x y z
N MET A 1 -21.43 -7.38 16.79
CA MET A 1 -21.13 -7.63 15.36
C MET A 1 -21.96 -6.74 14.43
N ASN A 2 -23.27 -6.62 14.62
CA ASN A 2 -24.15 -5.82 13.75
C ASN A 2 -23.74 -4.33 13.66
N LYS A 3 -23.43 -3.67 14.77
CA LYS A 3 -23.03 -2.25 14.81
C LYS A 3 -21.73 -1.94 14.06
N LEU A 4 -20.71 -2.79 14.11
CA LEU A 4 -19.48 -2.59 13.35
C LEU A 4 -19.72 -2.67 11.84
N ILE A 5 -20.60 -3.57 11.41
CA ILE A 5 -21.02 -3.68 10.01
C ILE A 5 -21.79 -2.42 9.57
N GLU A 6 -22.69 -1.92 10.40
CA GLU A 6 -23.43 -0.67 10.12
C GLU A 6 -22.48 0.53 9.99
N MET A 7 -21.51 0.66 10.91
CA MET A 7 -20.47 1.69 10.85
C MET A 7 -19.62 1.57 9.58
N SER A 8 -19.20 0.35 9.26
CA SER A 8 -18.44 0.06 8.04
C SER A 8 -19.23 0.46 6.80
N ASN A 9 -20.51 0.10 6.72
CA ASN A 9 -21.38 0.44 5.61
C ASN A 9 -21.59 1.96 5.49
N GLU A 10 -21.76 2.68 6.61
CA GLU A 10 -21.86 4.15 6.62
C GLU A 10 -20.55 4.82 6.12
N ILE A 11 -19.39 4.28 6.44
CA ILE A 11 -18.13 4.80 5.91
C ILE A 11 -18.02 4.50 4.43
N ARG A 12 -18.30 3.26 4.01
CA ARG A 12 -18.17 2.77 2.63
C ARG A 12 -19.24 3.31 1.68
N SER A 13 -20.35 3.83 2.18
CA SER A 13 -21.35 4.54 1.36
C SER A 13 -20.78 5.78 0.67
N SER A 14 -19.71 6.36 1.22
CA SER A 14 -18.97 7.43 0.57
C SER A 14 -18.19 6.93 -0.64
N LYS A 15 -18.31 7.61 -1.78
CA LYS A 15 -17.55 7.31 -3.02
C LYS A 15 -16.04 7.20 -2.80
N LYS A 16 -15.49 7.86 -1.76
CA LYS A 16 -14.07 7.83 -1.42
C LYS A 16 -13.60 6.48 -0.87
N PHE A 17 -14.50 5.74 -0.20
CA PHE A 17 -14.17 4.53 0.55
C PHE A 17 -14.91 3.30 0.06
N SER A 18 -15.75 3.42 -0.99
CA SER A 18 -16.58 2.34 -1.51
C SER A 18 -15.80 1.12 -2.02
N ARG A 19 -14.52 1.30 -2.35
CA ARG A 19 -13.62 0.23 -2.83
C ARG A 19 -12.88 -0.51 -1.71
N LEU A 20 -12.96 -0.01 -0.46
CA LEU A 20 -12.39 -0.70 0.69
C LEU A 20 -13.24 -1.91 1.07
N GLY A 21 -12.58 -3.02 1.35
CA GLY A 21 -13.23 -4.22 1.87
C GLY A 21 -13.90 -3.96 3.23
N GLU A 22 -15.05 -4.59 3.48
CA GLU A 22 -15.79 -4.44 4.74
C GLU A 22 -14.93 -4.82 5.95
N THR A 23 -14.27 -5.96 5.86
CA THR A 23 -13.39 -6.49 6.91
C THR A 23 -12.22 -5.54 7.23
N TYR A 24 -11.66 -4.89 6.19
CA TYR A 24 -10.62 -3.89 6.37
C TYR A 24 -11.13 -2.66 7.15
N VAL A 25 -12.29 -2.12 6.76
CA VAL A 25 -12.88 -0.96 7.46
C VAL A 25 -13.26 -1.32 8.89
N ILE A 26 -13.81 -2.51 9.13
CA ILE A 26 -14.12 -3.01 10.48
C ILE A 26 -12.86 -3.07 11.34
N SER A 27 -11.76 -3.60 10.84
CA SER A 27 -10.52 -3.68 11.63
C SER A 27 -9.95 -2.31 12.01
N ILE A 28 -10.10 -1.31 11.13
CA ILE A 28 -9.72 0.07 11.45
C ILE A 28 -10.63 0.63 12.56
N ILE A 29 -11.94 0.42 12.46
CA ILE A 29 -12.88 0.82 13.51
C ILE A 29 -12.49 0.18 14.86
N GLU A 30 -12.19 -1.11 14.87
CA GLU A 30 -11.75 -1.84 16.08
C GLU A 30 -10.45 -1.26 16.66
N GLU A 31 -9.47 -0.93 15.83
CA GLU A 31 -8.22 -0.30 16.29
C GLU A 31 -8.47 1.08 16.93
N PHE A 32 -9.40 1.86 16.39
CA PHE A 32 -9.79 3.13 17.00
C PHE A 32 -10.53 2.91 18.33
N LEU A 33 -11.42 1.92 18.41
CA LEU A 33 -12.15 1.59 19.63
C LEU A 33 -11.23 1.06 20.74
N LYS A 34 -10.17 0.34 20.43
CA LYS A 34 -9.17 -0.13 21.41
C LYS A 34 -8.46 1.02 22.12
N LYS A 35 -8.33 2.19 21.48
CA LYS A 35 -7.66 3.36 22.06
C LYS A 35 -8.51 4.07 23.12
N ASP A 36 -9.84 3.90 23.09
CA ASP A 36 -10.78 4.48 24.05
C ASP A 36 -11.83 3.46 24.49
N LYS A 37 -11.52 2.77 25.62
CA LYS A 37 -12.39 1.73 26.18
C LYS A 37 -13.76 2.27 26.64
N LYS A 38 -13.85 3.55 27.08
CA LYS A 38 -15.12 4.16 27.50
C LYS A 38 -16.01 4.39 26.29
N LEU A 39 -15.42 4.89 25.19
CA LEU A 39 -16.06 5.08 23.91
C LEU A 39 -16.55 3.73 23.35
N ALA A 40 -15.69 2.71 23.37
CA ALA A 40 -16.02 1.36 22.89
C ALA A 40 -17.28 0.82 23.62
N LYS A 41 -17.33 0.95 24.96
CA LYS A 41 -18.48 0.52 25.77
C LYS A 41 -19.74 1.29 25.40
N SER A 42 -19.67 2.63 25.25
CA SER A 42 -20.80 3.46 24.88
C SER A 42 -21.34 3.13 23.49
N PHE A 43 -20.52 2.72 22.57
CA PHE A 43 -20.97 2.31 21.21
C PHE A 43 -21.62 0.93 21.19
N ILE A 44 -21.16 0.01 22.03
CA ILE A 44 -21.79 -1.32 22.14
C ILE A 44 -23.17 -1.23 22.80
N GLU A 45 -23.33 -0.39 23.82
CA GLU A 45 -24.51 -0.30 24.67
C GLU A 45 -25.47 0.86 24.30
N GLY A 46 -25.01 1.89 23.58
CA GLY A 46 -25.73 3.12 23.33
C GLY A 46 -26.30 3.30 21.91
N PRO A 47 -27.09 4.35 21.67
CA PRO A 47 -27.64 4.66 20.35
C PRO A 47 -26.57 5.17 19.39
N ILE A 48 -26.62 4.71 18.14
CA ILE A 48 -25.66 4.98 17.06
C ILE A 48 -25.61 6.46 16.59
N LYS A 49 -26.53 7.33 17.00
CA LYS A 49 -26.65 8.68 16.43
C LYS A 49 -26.25 9.82 17.37
N THR A 50 -25.33 9.58 18.30
CA THR A 50 -24.83 10.61 19.22
C THR A 50 -23.80 11.53 18.57
N LYS A 51 -23.54 12.71 19.16
CA LYS A 51 -22.46 13.62 18.74
C LYS A 51 -21.11 12.90 18.76
N THR A 52 -20.86 12.12 19.82
CA THR A 52 -19.64 11.31 19.99
C THR A 52 -19.44 10.29 18.89
N TYR A 53 -20.51 9.63 18.44
CA TYR A 53 -20.47 8.71 17.30
C TYR A 53 -20.05 9.42 16.01
N LYS A 54 -20.61 10.61 15.73
CA LYS A 54 -20.27 11.39 14.53
C LYS A 54 -18.79 11.84 14.55
N GLU A 55 -18.31 12.26 15.70
CA GLU A 55 -16.89 12.63 15.89
C GLU A 55 -15.97 11.45 15.67
N PHE A 56 -16.28 10.29 16.25
CA PHE A 56 -15.55 9.05 16.03
C PHE A 56 -15.49 8.65 14.54
N LEU A 57 -16.64 8.62 13.86
CA LEU A 57 -16.64 8.33 12.43
C LEU A 57 -15.85 9.35 11.60
N LYS A 58 -15.84 10.62 12.01
CA LYS A 58 -15.02 11.64 11.37
C LYS A 58 -13.53 11.33 11.50
N ASP A 59 -13.09 10.87 12.67
CA ASP A 59 -11.69 10.50 12.90
C ASP A 59 -11.28 9.26 12.10
N VAL A 60 -12.13 8.23 12.06
CA VAL A 60 -11.90 7.05 11.22
C VAL A 60 -11.87 7.43 9.72
N LYS A 61 -12.81 8.25 9.25
CA LYS A 61 -12.84 8.74 7.87
C LYS A 61 -11.61 9.60 7.54
N LYS A 62 -11.13 10.40 8.49
CA LYS A 62 -9.89 11.18 8.34
C LYS A 62 -8.69 10.25 8.16
N PHE A 63 -8.55 9.26 9.02
CA PHE A 63 -7.50 8.25 8.90
C PHE A 63 -7.53 7.55 7.53
N LEU A 64 -8.68 7.02 7.13
CA LEU A 64 -8.85 6.37 5.84
C LEU A 64 -8.58 7.31 4.65
N HIS A 65 -8.85 8.61 4.82
CA HIS A 65 -8.50 9.60 3.81
C HIS A 65 -6.98 9.76 3.69
N GLU A 66 -6.29 9.92 4.80
CA GLU A 66 -4.84 10.18 4.85
C GLU A 66 -4.01 8.95 4.47
N THR A 67 -4.50 7.74 4.75
CA THR A 67 -3.75 6.49 4.50
C THR A 67 -4.13 5.78 3.20
N TYR A 68 -5.33 6.03 2.68
CA TYR A 68 -5.85 5.33 1.51
C TYR A 68 -6.29 6.30 0.39
N SER A 69 -7.28 7.17 0.64
CA SER A 69 -7.98 7.84 -0.45
C SER A 69 -7.13 8.88 -1.18
N VAL A 70 -6.13 9.45 -0.53
CA VAL A 70 -5.16 10.39 -1.15
C VAL A 70 -4.29 9.72 -2.22
N TYR A 71 -4.09 8.41 -2.14
CA TYR A 71 -3.32 7.65 -3.11
C TYR A 71 -4.17 7.14 -4.28
N GLN A 72 -5.49 7.07 -4.12
CA GLN A 72 -6.39 6.55 -5.14
C GLN A 72 -6.83 7.65 -6.11
N VAL A 73 -6.53 7.48 -7.38
CA VAL A 73 -7.17 8.22 -8.47
C VAL A 73 -8.49 7.52 -8.79
N ARG A 74 -9.59 8.28 -8.93
CA ARG A 74 -10.99 7.77 -9.05
C ARG A 74 -11.30 7.09 -10.39
N GLU A 75 -10.41 6.26 -10.93
CA GLU A 75 -10.50 5.75 -12.28
C GLU A 75 -10.39 4.22 -12.36
N GLY A 76 -11.14 3.48 -11.54
CA GLY A 76 -11.15 2.01 -11.57
C GLY A 76 -11.51 1.43 -12.95
N ALA A 77 -12.47 2.02 -13.66
CA ALA A 77 -12.83 1.64 -15.02
C ALA A 77 -11.63 1.82 -15.99
N LYS A 78 -10.88 2.90 -15.85
CA LYS A 78 -9.70 3.19 -16.69
C LYS A 78 -8.57 2.19 -16.46
N LYS A 79 -8.34 1.74 -15.20
CA LYS A 79 -7.37 0.68 -14.89
C LYS A 79 -7.70 -0.60 -15.69
N LYS A 80 -8.97 -1.02 -15.69
CA LYS A 80 -9.43 -2.21 -16.44
C LYS A 80 -9.30 -2.02 -17.96
N GLN A 81 -9.60 -0.83 -18.47
CA GLN A 81 -9.45 -0.50 -19.89
C GLN A 81 -7.98 -0.56 -20.32
N ILE A 82 -7.07 0.10 -19.60
CA ILE A 82 -5.63 0.07 -19.90
C ILE A 82 -5.11 -1.37 -19.86
N TYR A 83 -5.48 -2.14 -18.84
CA TYR A 83 -5.07 -3.54 -18.74
C TYR A 83 -5.60 -4.39 -19.93
N SER A 84 -6.82 -4.15 -20.37
CA SER A 84 -7.36 -4.81 -21.57
C SER A 84 -6.55 -4.51 -22.83
N LEU A 85 -6.08 -3.26 -22.98
CA LEU A 85 -5.20 -2.86 -24.08
C LEU A 85 -3.82 -3.52 -23.97
N MET A 86 -3.24 -3.59 -22.76
CA MET A 86 -1.96 -4.28 -22.52
C MET A 86 -2.00 -5.75 -22.98
N LYS A 87 -3.10 -6.45 -22.73
CA LYS A 87 -3.26 -7.86 -23.14
C LYS A 87 -3.31 -8.06 -24.65
N ARG A 88 -3.68 -7.04 -25.40
CA ARG A 88 -3.91 -7.13 -26.86
C ARG A 88 -2.77 -6.57 -27.68
N THR A 89 -1.91 -5.72 -27.09
CA THR A 89 -0.82 -5.11 -27.83
C THR A 89 0.42 -6.00 -27.87
N THR A 90 1.02 -6.11 -29.05
CA THR A 90 2.31 -6.75 -29.30
C THR A 90 3.43 -5.73 -29.51
N ASN A 91 3.07 -4.46 -29.71
CA ASN A 91 4.03 -3.37 -29.87
C ASN A 91 4.64 -3.01 -28.52
N LYS A 92 5.98 -3.11 -28.40
CA LYS A 92 6.72 -2.89 -27.15
C LYS A 92 6.64 -1.43 -26.68
N GLU A 93 6.74 -0.47 -27.58
CA GLU A 93 6.67 0.96 -27.25
C GLU A 93 5.28 1.29 -26.69
N LYS A 94 4.24 0.85 -27.38
CA LYS A 94 2.87 1.02 -26.93
C LYS A 94 2.60 0.34 -25.59
N LEU A 95 3.21 -0.81 -25.34
CA LEU A 95 3.09 -1.51 -24.07
C LEU A 95 3.73 -0.69 -22.94
N LEU A 96 4.90 -0.07 -23.15
CA LEU A 96 5.55 0.80 -22.17
C LEU A 96 4.69 2.05 -21.89
N GLU A 97 4.13 2.69 -22.90
CA GLU A 97 3.20 3.81 -22.71
C GLU A 97 2.01 3.43 -21.83
N LEU A 98 1.42 2.25 -22.06
CA LEU A 98 0.31 1.75 -21.23
C LEU A 98 0.73 1.50 -19.77
N HIS A 99 1.97 1.06 -19.53
CA HIS A 99 2.52 0.96 -18.17
C HIS A 99 2.63 2.33 -17.51
N GLU A 100 3.12 3.32 -18.23
CA GLU A 100 3.17 4.69 -17.76
C GLU A 100 1.78 5.27 -17.47
N GLU A 101 0.80 5.01 -18.32
CA GLU A 101 -0.58 5.42 -18.09
C GLU A 101 -1.14 4.75 -16.81
N MET A 102 -0.88 3.46 -16.61
CA MET A 102 -1.31 2.73 -15.40
C MET A 102 -0.68 3.32 -14.13
N LEU A 103 0.63 3.60 -14.15
CA LEU A 103 1.35 4.22 -13.04
C LEU A 103 0.82 5.63 -12.72
N HIS A 104 0.32 6.35 -13.73
CA HIS A 104 -0.28 7.67 -13.54
C HIS A 104 -1.58 7.64 -12.74
N LEU A 105 -2.29 6.50 -12.72
CA LEU A 105 -3.57 6.34 -12.02
C LEU A 105 -3.44 6.12 -10.50
N HIS A 106 -2.22 6.11 -9.97
CA HIS A 106 -1.99 6.04 -8.53
C HIS A 106 -1.00 7.12 -8.12
N SER A 107 -1.34 7.97 -7.14
CA SER A 107 -0.56 9.19 -6.86
C SER A 107 0.89 8.90 -6.48
N SER A 108 1.14 7.86 -5.67
CA SER A 108 2.49 7.47 -5.26
C SER A 108 3.35 6.98 -6.45
N SER A 109 2.78 6.19 -7.36
CA SER A 109 3.48 5.73 -8.56
C SER A 109 3.69 6.86 -9.57
N ARG A 110 2.69 7.74 -9.72
CA ARG A 110 2.76 8.92 -10.59
C ARG A 110 3.92 9.85 -10.25
N GLU A 111 4.19 10.06 -8.96
CA GLU A 111 5.32 10.88 -8.52
C GLU A 111 6.67 10.32 -8.96
N ARG A 112 6.80 8.99 -9.05
CA ARG A 112 8.02 8.28 -9.44
C ARG A 112 8.13 7.95 -10.92
N LYS A 113 7.07 8.21 -11.70
CA LYS A 113 6.93 7.74 -13.09
C LYS A 113 8.16 8.02 -13.96
N LYS A 114 8.74 9.21 -13.87
CA LYS A 114 9.90 9.63 -14.67
C LYS A 114 11.24 9.08 -14.16
N ASP A 115 11.26 8.56 -12.94
CA ASP A 115 12.48 8.23 -12.21
C ASP A 115 12.65 6.71 -12.00
N TYR A 116 11.70 5.87 -12.45
CA TYR A 116 11.72 4.44 -12.14
C TYR A 116 12.99 3.74 -12.60
N GLU A 117 13.49 4.02 -13.80
CA GLU A 117 14.76 3.45 -14.27
C GLU A 117 15.94 3.85 -13.36
N THR A 118 16.01 5.11 -12.98
CA THR A 118 17.05 5.63 -12.07
C THR A 118 16.90 5.04 -10.67
N ILE A 119 15.66 4.94 -10.17
CA ILE A 119 15.37 4.32 -8.87
C ILE A 119 15.82 2.86 -8.87
N TYR A 120 15.45 2.06 -9.86
CA TYR A 120 15.86 0.66 -9.94
C TYR A 120 17.37 0.51 -10.10
N ARG A 121 18.01 1.32 -10.95
CA ARG A 121 19.46 1.33 -11.11
C ARG A 121 20.18 1.61 -9.79
N ASN A 122 19.73 2.60 -9.03
CA ASN A 122 20.32 2.95 -7.74
C ASN A 122 20.09 1.84 -6.70
N ILE A 123 18.92 1.21 -6.68
CA ILE A 123 18.64 0.10 -5.78
C ILE A 123 19.59 -1.08 -6.13
N PHE A 124 19.66 -1.44 -7.40
CA PHE A 124 20.43 -2.62 -7.83
C PHE A 124 21.95 -2.40 -7.77
N SER A 125 22.42 -1.15 -7.81
CA SER A 125 23.83 -0.86 -7.54
C SER A 125 24.26 -1.17 -6.10
N VAL A 126 23.30 -1.20 -5.17
CA VAL A 126 23.54 -1.52 -3.75
C VAL A 126 23.28 -3.00 -3.44
N CYS A 127 22.16 -3.55 -3.93
CA CYS A 127 21.75 -4.92 -3.57
C CYS A 127 22.06 -5.98 -4.64
N GLY A 128 22.63 -5.59 -5.79
CA GLY A 128 22.73 -6.43 -6.96
C GLY A 128 21.38 -6.65 -7.65
N GLU A 129 21.36 -7.39 -8.75
CA GLU A 129 20.11 -7.73 -9.43
C GLU A 129 19.32 -8.78 -8.62
N PRO A 130 18.14 -8.42 -8.06
CA PRO A 130 17.36 -9.37 -7.26
C PRO A 130 16.67 -10.39 -8.16
N LYS A 131 16.56 -11.62 -7.69
CA LYS A 131 15.70 -12.64 -8.29
C LYS A 131 14.26 -12.56 -7.79
N LYS A 132 14.09 -12.03 -6.58
CA LYS A 132 12.77 -11.91 -5.93
C LYS A 132 12.62 -10.58 -5.20
N ILE A 133 11.56 -9.85 -5.54
CA ILE A 133 11.13 -8.62 -4.86
C ILE A 133 9.82 -8.90 -4.11
N PHE A 134 9.76 -8.46 -2.84
CA PHE A 134 8.54 -8.35 -2.07
C PHE A 134 8.17 -6.88 -1.91
N ASP A 135 6.91 -6.50 -2.16
CA ASP A 135 6.47 -5.10 -2.13
C ASP A 135 5.26 -4.96 -1.20
N ILE A 136 5.47 -4.31 -0.05
CA ILE A 136 4.46 -4.11 0.98
C ILE A 136 3.79 -2.75 0.79
N GLY A 137 2.45 -2.77 0.61
CA GLY A 137 1.69 -1.58 0.22
C GLY A 137 1.96 -1.21 -1.24
N CYS A 138 1.95 -2.23 -2.10
CA CYS A 138 2.45 -2.14 -3.47
C CYS A 138 1.66 -1.18 -4.37
N GLY A 139 0.38 -0.89 -4.06
CA GLY A 139 -0.47 -0.07 -4.92
C GLY A 139 -0.41 -0.53 -6.38
N MET A 140 0.03 0.35 -7.29
CA MET A 140 0.24 0.03 -8.71
C MET A 140 1.72 -0.19 -9.08
N ASN A 141 2.61 -0.39 -8.09
CA ASN A 141 4.04 -0.45 -8.34
C ASN A 141 4.48 -1.65 -9.21
N ALA A 142 3.72 -2.74 -9.23
CA ALA A 142 3.98 -3.89 -10.12
C ALA A 142 4.08 -3.48 -11.61
N PHE A 143 3.37 -2.43 -12.01
CA PHE A 143 3.41 -1.92 -13.38
C PHE A 143 4.69 -1.12 -13.70
N SER A 144 5.58 -0.91 -12.72
CA SER A 144 6.89 -0.31 -12.96
C SER A 144 7.98 -1.34 -13.32
N LEU A 145 7.71 -2.63 -13.20
CA LEU A 145 8.70 -3.69 -13.44
C LEU A 145 9.38 -3.64 -14.81
N PRO A 146 8.71 -3.25 -15.92
CA PRO A 146 9.40 -3.11 -17.21
C PRO A 146 10.56 -2.11 -17.18
N PHE A 147 10.51 -1.13 -16.29
CA PHE A 147 11.56 -0.10 -16.13
C PHE A 147 12.74 -0.56 -15.25
N ALA A 148 12.66 -1.78 -14.67
CA ALA A 148 13.71 -2.34 -13.85
C ALA A 148 14.94 -2.83 -14.67
N GLY A 149 14.78 -3.03 -15.98
CA GLY A 149 15.86 -3.47 -16.87
C GLY A 149 16.32 -4.91 -16.69
N ILE A 150 15.66 -5.71 -15.84
CA ILE A 150 16.01 -7.12 -15.56
C ILE A 150 14.91 -8.07 -16.00
N ARG A 151 15.28 -9.34 -16.25
CA ARG A 151 14.35 -10.41 -16.61
C ARG A 151 14.43 -11.56 -15.58
N GLY A 152 13.44 -12.43 -15.60
CA GLY A 152 13.40 -13.59 -14.69
C GLY A 152 13.04 -13.21 -13.26
N LEU A 153 12.59 -11.96 -13.02
CA LEU A 153 12.22 -11.45 -11.72
C LEU A 153 10.91 -12.09 -11.22
N GLU A 154 10.92 -12.55 -9.98
CA GLU A 154 9.72 -12.91 -9.23
C GLU A 154 9.28 -11.71 -8.38
N TYR A 155 8.05 -11.23 -8.61
CA TYR A 155 7.46 -10.15 -7.86
C TYR A 155 6.32 -10.65 -6.98
N ILE A 156 6.37 -10.29 -5.70
CA ILE A 156 5.30 -10.59 -4.74
C ILE A 156 4.81 -9.25 -4.21
N GLY A 157 3.56 -8.90 -4.48
CA GLY A 157 2.94 -7.66 -3.98
C GLY A 157 1.89 -7.94 -2.92
N CYS A 158 1.77 -7.08 -1.92
CA CYS A 158 0.62 -7.09 -1.04
C CYS A 158 0.08 -5.69 -0.76
N ASP A 159 -1.23 -5.57 -0.63
CA ASP A 159 -1.94 -4.32 -0.39
C ASP A 159 -3.31 -4.58 0.27
N ALA A 160 -3.96 -3.53 0.77
CA ALA A 160 -5.29 -3.60 1.38
C ALA A 160 -6.44 -3.45 0.36
N VAL A 161 -6.14 -3.17 -0.90
CA VAL A 161 -7.13 -2.89 -1.95
C VAL A 161 -7.35 -4.11 -2.83
N GLU A 162 -8.44 -4.82 -2.61
CA GLU A 162 -8.77 -6.09 -3.28
C GLU A 162 -8.79 -5.97 -4.82
N GLU A 163 -9.41 -4.91 -5.35
CA GLU A 163 -9.46 -4.70 -6.81
C GLU A 163 -8.07 -4.51 -7.42
N ASP A 164 -7.18 -3.80 -6.73
CA ASP A 164 -5.82 -3.54 -7.20
C ASP A 164 -4.98 -4.82 -7.13
N ILE A 165 -5.11 -5.59 -6.05
CA ILE A 165 -4.45 -6.90 -5.87
C ILE A 165 -4.90 -7.90 -6.93
N SER A 166 -6.19 -7.98 -7.22
CA SER A 166 -6.73 -8.85 -8.27
C SER A 166 -6.18 -8.46 -9.64
N LEU A 167 -6.14 -7.17 -9.94
CA LEU A 167 -5.59 -6.65 -11.21
C LEU A 167 -4.10 -6.98 -11.35
N ILE A 168 -3.32 -6.83 -10.28
CA ILE A 168 -1.88 -7.18 -10.28
C ILE A 168 -1.68 -8.68 -10.48
N ALA A 169 -2.48 -9.52 -9.83
CA ALA A 169 -2.41 -10.98 -10.01
C ALA A 169 -2.63 -11.38 -11.48
N GLU A 170 -3.66 -10.83 -12.11
CA GLU A 170 -3.93 -11.05 -13.52
C GLU A 170 -2.83 -10.49 -14.44
N TYR A 171 -2.31 -9.29 -14.13
CA TYR A 171 -1.21 -8.68 -14.87
C TYR A 171 0.03 -9.56 -14.84
N LEU A 172 0.48 -10.01 -13.69
CA LEU A 172 1.66 -10.87 -13.54
C LEU A 172 1.50 -12.19 -14.29
N LYS A 173 0.29 -12.79 -14.23
CA LYS A 173 -0.02 -14.05 -14.91
C LYS A 173 0.01 -13.94 -16.44
N ASN A 174 -0.46 -12.83 -17.00
CA ASN A 174 -0.66 -12.67 -18.44
C ASN A 174 0.46 -11.81 -19.07
N VAL A 175 0.45 -10.50 -18.82
CA VAL A 175 1.38 -9.54 -19.42
C VAL A 175 2.78 -9.68 -18.84
N GLY A 176 2.89 -9.81 -17.51
CA GLY A 176 4.17 -9.95 -16.83
C GLY A 176 4.96 -11.15 -17.31
N LYS A 177 4.29 -12.29 -17.53
CA LYS A 177 4.92 -13.50 -18.06
C LYS A 177 5.56 -13.28 -19.44
N VAL A 178 4.89 -12.55 -20.31
CA VAL A 178 5.42 -12.21 -21.66
C VAL A 178 6.64 -11.29 -21.56
N LEU A 179 6.63 -10.38 -20.58
CA LEU A 179 7.75 -9.47 -20.30
C LEU A 179 8.91 -10.12 -19.52
N GLY A 180 8.77 -11.40 -19.13
CA GLY A 180 9.79 -12.12 -18.37
C GLY A 180 9.70 -11.96 -16.85
N PHE A 181 8.55 -11.52 -16.32
CA PHE A 181 8.26 -11.46 -14.89
C PHE A 181 7.30 -12.56 -14.49
N LYS A 182 7.47 -13.09 -13.30
CA LYS A 182 6.49 -13.99 -12.67
C LYS A 182 6.17 -13.46 -11.27
N GLY A 183 5.07 -13.89 -10.70
CA GLY A 183 4.78 -13.52 -9.33
C GLY A 183 3.33 -13.69 -8.96
N ARG A 184 3.02 -13.16 -7.80
CA ARG A 184 1.69 -13.19 -7.20
C ARG A 184 1.42 -11.94 -6.39
N SER A 185 0.17 -11.69 -6.10
CA SER A 185 -0.25 -10.68 -5.14
C SER A 185 -1.25 -11.26 -4.16
N PHE A 186 -1.32 -10.68 -2.97
CA PHE A 186 -2.27 -11.10 -1.95
C PHE A 186 -2.75 -9.93 -1.09
N LEU A 187 -3.99 -10.05 -0.65
CA LEU A 187 -4.62 -9.05 0.20
C LEU A 187 -4.04 -9.13 1.61
N VAL A 188 -3.72 -7.97 2.18
CA VAL A 188 -3.28 -7.86 3.57
C VAL A 188 -3.98 -6.71 4.25
N ASN A 189 -4.07 -6.83 5.57
CA ASN A 189 -4.53 -5.76 6.42
C ASN A 189 -3.48 -5.52 7.50
N ALA A 190 -2.77 -4.40 7.42
CA ALA A 190 -1.70 -4.03 8.35
C ALA A 190 -2.16 -3.84 9.81
N PHE A 191 -3.48 -3.83 10.05
CA PHE A 191 -4.11 -3.74 11.37
C PHE A 191 -4.61 -5.10 11.87
N ASP A 192 -4.50 -6.16 11.06
CA ASP A 192 -4.80 -7.53 11.47
C ASP A 192 -3.57 -8.14 12.16
N LYS A 193 -3.80 -8.95 13.21
CA LYS A 193 -2.75 -9.73 13.90
C LYS A 193 -2.03 -10.70 12.97
N LYS A 194 -2.72 -11.16 11.93
CA LYS A 194 -2.17 -12.03 10.88
C LYS A 194 -1.12 -11.36 10.01
N PHE A 195 -1.12 -10.04 9.91
CA PHE A 195 -0.25 -9.31 9.00
C PHE A 195 1.24 -9.67 9.18
N LEU A 196 1.74 -9.64 10.41
CA LEU A 196 3.14 -9.97 10.71
C LEU A 196 3.48 -11.41 10.31
N VAL A 197 2.58 -12.35 10.57
CA VAL A 197 2.75 -13.75 10.17
C VAL A 197 2.77 -13.90 8.64
N ASP A 198 1.92 -13.19 7.94
CA ASP A 198 1.82 -13.31 6.49
C ASP A 198 3.04 -12.70 5.78
N ILE A 199 3.55 -11.55 6.24
CA ILE A 199 4.76 -10.94 5.66
C ILE A 199 6.03 -11.73 6.00
N SER A 200 6.14 -12.32 7.20
CA SER A 200 7.33 -13.08 7.62
C SER A 200 7.56 -14.37 6.82
N LYS A 201 6.48 -14.93 6.23
CA LYS A 201 6.56 -16.11 5.35
C LYS A 201 7.15 -15.83 3.97
N VAL A 202 7.23 -14.56 3.58
CA VAL A 202 7.70 -14.16 2.25
C VAL A 202 9.20 -13.94 2.30
N LYS A 203 9.97 -14.93 1.86
CA LYS A 203 11.44 -14.78 1.68
C LYS A 203 11.71 -14.08 0.35
N SER A 204 12.52 -13.01 0.37
CA SER A 204 12.88 -12.23 -0.82
C SER A 204 14.33 -11.74 -0.77
N ASP A 205 14.88 -11.29 -1.92
CA ASP A 205 16.19 -10.65 -1.95
C ASP A 205 16.06 -9.18 -1.52
N VAL A 206 15.02 -8.51 -2.01
CA VAL A 206 14.72 -7.09 -1.71
C VAL A 206 13.26 -6.97 -1.30
N CYS A 207 12.99 -6.21 -0.23
CA CYS A 207 11.65 -5.82 0.14
C CYS A 207 11.46 -4.31 -0.01
N PHE A 208 10.42 -3.90 -0.74
CA PHE A 208 10.00 -2.52 -0.87
C PHE A 208 8.96 -2.17 0.19
N VAL A 209 9.17 -1.03 0.87
CA VAL A 209 8.24 -0.44 1.84
C VAL A 209 8.10 1.05 1.49
N PHE A 210 7.42 1.33 0.39
CA PHE A 210 7.35 2.68 -0.15
C PHE A 210 6.23 3.51 0.46
N LYS A 211 6.59 4.53 1.25
CA LYS A 211 5.69 5.47 1.94
C LYS A 211 4.70 4.79 2.92
N MET A 212 5.04 3.62 3.44
CA MET A 212 4.16 2.83 4.31
C MET A 212 4.41 3.05 5.80
N LEU A 213 5.65 3.43 6.21
CA LEU A 213 5.97 3.53 7.63
C LEU A 213 5.12 4.58 8.36
N ASP A 214 4.91 5.75 7.73
CA ASP A 214 4.03 6.79 8.30
C ASP A 214 2.56 6.28 8.45
N VAL A 215 2.12 5.34 7.60
CA VAL A 215 0.80 4.70 7.68
C VAL A 215 0.75 3.72 8.85
N PHE A 216 1.78 2.87 8.99
CA PHE A 216 1.85 1.89 10.07
C PHE A 216 1.89 2.55 11.47
N ASP A 217 2.61 3.66 11.58
CA ASP A 217 2.76 4.39 12.85
C ASP A 217 1.63 5.38 13.15
N TYR A 218 0.58 5.44 12.33
CA TYR A 218 -0.51 6.36 12.55
C TYR A 218 -1.13 6.19 13.96
N GLY A 219 -0.96 7.24 14.78
CA GLY A 219 -1.40 7.24 16.17
C GLY A 219 -0.62 6.31 17.12
N VAL A 220 0.53 5.79 16.69
CA VAL A 220 1.47 5.01 17.50
C VAL A 220 2.70 5.87 17.81
N LYS A 221 3.07 5.96 19.09
CA LYS A 221 4.25 6.72 19.52
C LYS A 221 5.54 5.91 19.30
N HIS A 222 6.65 6.64 19.09
CA HIS A 222 8.01 6.08 19.02
C HIS A 222 8.25 5.05 17.91
N HIS A 223 7.45 5.09 16.84
CA HIS A 223 7.61 4.23 15.65
C HIS A 223 7.66 2.73 15.94
N LYS A 224 7.04 2.29 17.05
CA LYS A 224 7.07 0.89 17.51
C LYS A 224 6.48 -0.09 16.51
N LYS A 225 5.41 0.32 15.80
CA LYS A 225 4.75 -0.56 14.83
C LYS A 225 5.58 -0.72 13.57
N SER A 226 6.19 0.35 13.08
CA SER A 226 7.15 0.28 11.98
C SER A 226 8.33 -0.62 12.31
N GLU A 227 8.93 -0.47 13.49
CA GLU A 227 10.05 -1.30 13.94
C GLU A 227 9.66 -2.78 14.03
N GLU A 228 8.50 -3.09 14.60
CA GLU A 228 7.96 -4.46 14.67
C GLU A 228 7.78 -5.08 13.28
N ILE A 229 7.21 -4.32 12.34
CA ILE A 229 6.99 -4.78 10.97
C ILE A 229 8.33 -5.04 10.27
N LEU A 230 9.28 -4.10 10.35
CA LEU A 230 10.58 -4.23 9.69
C LEU A 230 11.37 -5.45 10.23
N LYS A 231 11.31 -5.74 11.53
CA LYS A 231 11.90 -6.94 12.15
C LYS A 231 11.32 -8.26 11.64
N ASN A 232 10.07 -8.24 11.20
CA ASN A 232 9.38 -9.45 10.71
C ASN A 232 9.51 -9.65 9.20
N ILE A 233 10.16 -8.75 8.46
CA ILE A 233 10.38 -8.91 7.03
C ILE A 233 11.58 -9.85 6.80
N ASN A 234 11.35 -10.94 6.07
CA ASN A 234 12.39 -11.91 5.70
C ASN A 234 13.00 -11.56 4.34
N SER A 235 13.87 -10.56 4.32
CA SER A 235 14.53 -10.07 3.10
C SER A 235 15.99 -9.71 3.38
N LYS A 236 16.87 -9.88 2.37
CA LYS A 236 18.29 -9.49 2.49
C LYS A 236 18.46 -7.97 2.55
N PHE A 237 17.64 -7.24 1.79
CA PHE A 237 17.67 -5.77 1.73
C PHE A 237 16.27 -5.21 1.89
N LEU A 238 16.17 -4.10 2.63
CA LEU A 238 14.95 -3.30 2.76
C LEU A 238 15.14 -1.97 2.04
N VAL A 239 14.22 -1.62 1.17
CA VAL A 239 14.20 -0.33 0.48
C VAL A 239 12.99 0.45 0.96
N VAL A 240 13.26 1.45 1.77
CA VAL A 240 12.22 2.28 2.39
C VAL A 240 12.21 3.66 1.76
N SER A 241 11.03 4.20 1.49
CA SER A 241 10.89 5.58 1.04
C SER A 241 9.88 6.35 1.87
N PHE A 242 10.08 7.67 1.92
CA PHE A 242 9.21 8.60 2.63
C PHE A 242 8.69 9.69 1.68
N PRO A 243 7.50 10.26 1.96
CA PRO A 243 7.04 11.42 1.22
C PRO A 243 7.95 12.62 1.51
N THR A 244 8.24 13.41 0.48
CA THR A 244 8.95 14.69 0.59
C THR A 244 8.00 15.88 0.49
N LYS A 245 6.74 15.61 0.17
CA LYS A 245 5.65 16.58 0.09
C LYS A 245 4.52 16.18 1.03
N THR A 246 3.82 17.17 1.55
CA THR A 246 2.61 16.97 2.35
C THR A 246 1.45 16.47 1.48
N ILE A 247 0.35 16.04 2.10
CA ILE A 247 -0.89 15.66 1.39
C ILE A 247 -1.43 16.81 0.52
N SER A 248 -1.22 18.06 0.95
CA SER A 248 -1.57 19.27 0.17
C SER A 248 -0.53 19.64 -0.90
N ASN A 249 0.39 18.72 -1.23
CA ASN A 249 1.44 18.87 -2.25
C ASN A 249 2.48 19.99 -1.95
N LYS A 250 2.56 20.48 -0.71
CA LYS A 250 3.60 21.42 -0.28
C LYS A 250 4.88 20.67 0.06
N LYS A 251 6.03 21.21 -0.33
CA LYS A 251 7.35 20.64 0.01
C LYS A 251 7.54 20.64 1.54
N MET A 252 8.01 19.54 2.09
CA MET A 252 8.31 19.43 3.51
C MET A 252 9.58 20.20 3.85
N SER A 253 9.58 20.95 4.95
CA SER A 253 10.75 21.68 5.45
C SER A 253 11.83 20.74 5.99
N ARG A 254 11.44 19.59 6.54
CA ARG A 254 12.33 18.57 7.12
C ARG A 254 11.99 17.18 6.60
N PRO A 255 12.36 16.82 5.35
CA PRO A 255 12.01 15.52 4.76
C PRO A 255 12.84 14.36 5.32
N ARG A 256 14.03 14.65 5.92
CA ARG A 256 14.89 13.62 6.51
C ARG A 256 14.26 13.01 7.76
N ARG A 257 14.30 11.69 7.85
CA ARG A 257 13.72 10.89 8.96
C ARG A 257 14.84 10.37 9.87
N LYS A 258 15.45 11.25 10.70
CA LYS A 258 16.52 10.84 11.65
C LYS A 258 16.13 9.66 12.53
N TRP A 259 14.86 9.57 12.94
CA TRP A 259 14.37 8.46 13.74
C TRP A 259 14.50 7.11 13.01
N PHE A 260 14.34 7.11 11.68
CA PHE A 260 14.47 5.92 10.87
C PHE A 260 15.95 5.50 10.75
N GLU A 261 16.87 6.45 10.58
CA GLU A 261 18.31 6.19 10.59
C GLU A 261 18.74 5.52 11.90
N VAL A 262 18.34 6.08 13.07
CA VAL A 262 18.59 5.48 14.39
C VAL A 262 17.94 4.10 14.53
N MET A 263 16.76 3.89 13.93
CA MET A 263 16.12 2.57 13.90
C MET A 263 16.93 1.57 13.09
N CYS A 264 17.44 1.94 11.92
CA CYS A 264 18.31 1.08 11.11
C CYS A 264 19.55 0.66 11.88
N ASP A 265 20.22 1.59 12.59
CA ASP A 265 21.39 1.28 13.41
C ASP A 265 21.09 0.26 14.53
N ARG A 266 19.86 0.21 15.03
CA ARG A 266 19.44 -0.78 16.04
C ARG A 266 19.02 -2.14 15.44
N LEU A 267 18.64 -2.16 14.17
CA LEU A 267 18.15 -3.37 13.50
C LEU A 267 19.26 -4.15 12.80
N ASN A 268 20.40 -3.52 12.56
CA ASN A 268 21.62 -4.13 12.08
C ASN A 268 22.41 -4.72 13.25
#